data_a3c8330f5419675cffd74da0d1bd8aca
#
_entry.id   a3c8330f5419675cffd74da0d1bd8aca
#
_cell.length_a   1.000
_cell.length_b   1.000
_cell.length_c   1.000
_cell.angle_alpha   90.00
_cell.angle_beta   90.00
_cell.angle_gamma   90.00
#
_symmetry.space_group_name_H-M   'P 1'
#
loop_
_entity.id
_entity.type
_entity.pdbx_description
1 polymer ?
#
loop_
_entity_poly.entity_id
_entity_poly.type
_entity_poly.pdbx_seq_one_letter_code
_entity_poly.pdbx_strand_id
1 'polypeptide(L)'
;PPSLLNKEEGGQGDGGKPKFPLLALIVSGGHTELVLMKKHLNYKILGETLDDAAGEAFDKVARLLGLGYPGGPEISKLAEKYLPPQSPLLSKERGNKKRTPPSLLTKEEGGRRGDGGLFPRPMINSPDLNFSFSGLKTAVLYYLRDNPSADKSEVAYEFEQAVVDVLVKKTEKALKKHEPKSLVVGGGVAANKSLRQALEKLIKKYPSTKLFLSPLSLTGDNAAMIAVPAYFRARAKKFAKHPLKANGNLKLN
;
A
#
# COMPACT_ATOMS: atom_id res chain seq x y z
N PRO A 1 -22.99 -14.63 -14.51
CA PRO A 1 -21.54 -14.58 -14.44
C PRO A 1 -21.03 -15.74 -13.63
N PRO A 2 -20.03 -16.51 -14.13
CA PRO A 2 -19.49 -17.59 -13.34
C PRO A 2 -18.94 -17.04 -12.03
N SER A 3 -19.24 -17.72 -10.93
CA SER A 3 -18.72 -17.42 -9.60
C SER A 3 -17.24 -17.83 -9.57
N LEU A 4 -16.35 -16.96 -10.01
CA LEU A 4 -14.90 -17.13 -9.90
C LEU A 4 -14.37 -16.96 -8.46
N LEU A 5 -15.26 -17.00 -7.47
CA LEU A 5 -14.92 -16.92 -6.06
C LEU A 5 -15.27 -18.25 -5.39
N ASN A 6 -14.50 -19.29 -5.69
CA ASN A 6 -14.49 -20.48 -4.86
C ASN A 6 -13.87 -20.16 -3.50
N LYS A 7 -14.56 -20.60 -2.46
CA LYS A 7 -14.10 -20.63 -1.07
C LYS A 7 -12.79 -21.39 -1.00
N GLU A 8 -11.68 -20.73 -0.83
CA GLU A 8 -10.49 -21.26 -0.16
C GLU A 8 -9.35 -20.26 -0.34
N GLU A 9 -9.08 -19.59 0.71
CA GLU A 9 -7.89 -18.97 1.25
C GLU A 9 -8.24 -17.71 2.04
N GLY A 10 -8.40 -17.88 3.33
CA GLY A 10 -8.05 -17.01 4.45
C GLY A 10 -8.38 -15.51 4.38
N GLY A 11 -9.58 -15.13 4.02
CA GLY A 11 -10.11 -13.80 4.34
C GLY A 11 -11.40 -13.96 5.11
N GLN A 12 -11.45 -13.55 6.38
CA GLN A 12 -12.70 -13.45 7.14
C GLN A 12 -13.57 -12.31 6.58
N GLY A 13 -14.12 -12.52 5.39
CA GLY A 13 -15.19 -11.74 4.81
C GLY A 13 -16.36 -12.68 4.55
N ASP A 14 -17.51 -12.41 5.13
CA ASP A 14 -18.80 -12.96 4.75
C ASP A 14 -18.91 -12.87 3.20
N GLY A 15 -18.76 -13.94 2.45
CA GLY A 15 -18.63 -14.08 1.00
C GLY A 15 -19.56 -13.23 0.08
N GLY A 16 -19.86 -12.02 0.51
CA GLY A 16 -20.68 -11.05 -0.19
C GLY A 16 -19.92 -10.30 -1.30
N LYS A 17 -20.65 -9.81 -2.30
CA LYS A 17 -20.09 -8.97 -3.37
C LYS A 17 -19.85 -7.54 -2.87
N PRO A 18 -18.79 -6.82 -3.34
CA PRO A 18 -18.64 -5.40 -3.06
C PRO A 18 -19.87 -4.60 -3.46
N LYS A 19 -20.28 -3.66 -2.60
CA LYS A 19 -21.43 -2.77 -2.82
C LYS A 19 -20.95 -1.35 -3.09
N PHE A 20 -21.64 -0.65 -3.99
CA PHE A 20 -21.39 0.76 -4.27
C PHE A 20 -22.07 1.70 -3.23
N PRO A 21 -21.52 2.88 -2.98
CA PRO A 21 -20.23 3.36 -3.48
C PRO A 21 -19.09 2.54 -2.87
N LEU A 22 -18.04 2.28 -3.65
CA LEU A 22 -16.86 1.61 -3.17
C LEU A 22 -15.62 2.51 -3.29
N LEU A 23 -14.71 2.39 -2.34
CA LEU A 23 -13.37 2.96 -2.36
C LEU A 23 -12.39 1.84 -2.75
N ALA A 24 -11.58 2.07 -3.78
CA ALA A 24 -10.49 1.16 -4.14
C ALA A 24 -9.16 1.78 -3.75
N LEU A 25 -8.33 1.01 -3.04
CA LEU A 25 -6.92 1.27 -2.85
C LEU A 25 -6.15 0.38 -3.83
N ILE A 26 -5.55 0.99 -4.85
CA ILE A 26 -4.74 0.30 -5.86
C ILE A 26 -3.27 0.55 -5.51
N VAL A 27 -2.53 -0.51 -5.20
CA VAL A 27 -1.13 -0.42 -4.75
C VAL A 27 -0.28 -1.46 -5.48
N SER A 28 0.53 -1.00 -6.43
CA SER A 28 1.36 -1.87 -7.28
C SER A 28 2.77 -1.30 -7.47
N GLY A 29 3.57 -1.94 -8.32
CA GLY A 29 4.88 -1.41 -8.76
C GLY A 29 4.79 -0.07 -9.48
N GLY A 30 3.72 0.19 -10.23
CA GLY A 30 3.56 1.40 -11.03
C GLY A 30 2.48 2.37 -10.53
N HIS A 31 1.59 1.94 -9.65
CA HIS A 31 0.44 2.75 -9.22
C HIS A 31 0.26 2.74 -7.72
N THR A 32 -0.08 3.90 -7.16
CA THR A 32 -0.60 4.03 -5.80
C THR A 32 -1.71 5.06 -5.84
N GLU A 33 -2.96 4.58 -5.77
CA GLU A 33 -4.15 5.39 -6.02
C GLU A 33 -5.29 5.07 -5.07
N LEU A 34 -6.06 6.08 -4.71
CA LEU A 34 -7.38 5.96 -4.09
C LEU A 34 -8.45 6.35 -5.11
N VAL A 35 -9.30 5.40 -5.47
CA VAL A 35 -10.34 5.57 -6.50
C VAL A 35 -11.72 5.34 -5.89
N LEU A 36 -12.60 6.32 -6.01
CA LEU A 36 -14.00 6.19 -5.64
C LEU A 36 -14.83 5.73 -6.86
N MET A 37 -15.58 4.64 -6.69
CA MET A 37 -16.53 4.16 -7.69
C MET A 37 -17.95 4.28 -7.13
N LYS A 38 -18.81 5.08 -7.77
CA LYS A 38 -20.24 5.16 -7.44
C LYS A 38 -21.07 4.06 -8.10
N LYS A 39 -20.62 3.56 -9.26
CA LYS A 39 -21.17 2.45 -10.04
C LYS A 39 -20.10 1.93 -11.01
N HIS A 40 -20.37 0.80 -11.67
CA HIS A 40 -19.47 0.32 -12.73
C HIS A 40 -19.21 1.40 -13.78
N LEU A 41 -17.97 1.50 -14.25
CA LEU A 41 -17.48 2.46 -15.26
C LEU A 41 -17.64 3.95 -14.85
N ASN A 42 -17.77 4.23 -13.55
CA ASN A 42 -17.78 5.59 -13.02
C ASN A 42 -16.71 5.68 -11.92
N TYR A 43 -15.56 6.19 -12.32
CA TYR A 43 -14.36 6.30 -11.49
C TYR A 43 -14.07 7.75 -11.17
N LYS A 44 -13.60 8.00 -9.95
CA LYS A 44 -13.05 9.29 -9.54
C LYS A 44 -11.77 9.02 -8.76
N ILE A 45 -10.64 9.41 -9.31
CA ILE A 45 -9.37 9.42 -8.59
C ILE A 45 -9.49 10.47 -7.48
N LEU A 46 -9.28 10.06 -6.23
CA LEU A 46 -9.30 10.92 -5.05
C LEU A 46 -7.91 11.38 -4.66
N GLY A 47 -6.91 10.57 -4.95
CA GLY A 47 -5.49 10.82 -4.74
C GLY A 47 -4.65 9.79 -5.43
N GLU A 48 -3.49 10.19 -5.89
CA GLU A 48 -2.49 9.35 -6.58
C GLU A 48 -1.10 9.67 -6.05
N THR A 49 -0.11 8.82 -6.35
CA THR A 49 1.27 9.16 -6.02
C THR A 49 1.76 10.30 -6.91
N LEU A 50 2.49 11.23 -6.30
CA LEU A 50 3.09 12.38 -7.01
C LEU A 50 4.50 12.06 -7.54
N ASP A 51 5.06 10.92 -7.11
CA ASP A 51 6.40 10.46 -7.46
C ASP A 51 6.45 8.93 -7.56
N ASP A 52 7.30 8.25 -6.80
CA ASP A 52 7.40 6.79 -6.82
C ASP A 52 6.08 6.15 -6.34
N ALA A 53 5.66 5.06 -7.00
CA ALA A 53 4.63 4.18 -6.44
C ALA A 53 5.18 3.42 -5.23
N ALA A 54 4.29 2.95 -4.35
CA ALA A 54 4.71 2.20 -3.16
C ALA A 54 5.54 0.97 -3.51
N GLY A 55 5.13 0.17 -4.52
CA GLY A 55 5.89 -1.01 -4.93
C GLY A 55 7.25 -0.65 -5.53
N GLU A 56 7.35 0.44 -6.29
CA GLU A 56 8.61 0.96 -6.79
C GLU A 56 9.55 1.38 -5.64
N ALA A 57 9.02 1.99 -4.59
CA ALA A 57 9.79 2.32 -3.40
C ALA A 57 10.32 1.05 -2.70
N PHE A 58 9.51 -0.01 -2.61
CA PHE A 58 9.96 -1.32 -2.12
C PHE A 58 11.11 -1.89 -2.96
N ASP A 59 11.01 -1.86 -4.29
CA ASP A 59 12.05 -2.38 -5.18
C ASP A 59 13.36 -1.58 -5.06
N LYS A 60 13.26 -0.25 -4.96
CA LYS A 60 14.42 0.64 -4.78
C LYS A 60 15.13 0.39 -3.45
N VAL A 61 14.38 0.23 -2.36
CA VAL A 61 14.95 -0.04 -1.03
C VAL A 61 15.50 -1.46 -0.92
N ALA A 62 14.84 -2.46 -1.50
CA ALA A 62 15.37 -3.81 -1.59
C ALA A 62 16.77 -3.84 -2.23
N ARG A 63 16.94 -3.09 -3.34
CA ARG A 63 18.25 -2.94 -4.00
C ARG A 63 19.29 -2.30 -3.09
N LEU A 64 18.95 -1.28 -2.31
CA LEU A 64 19.85 -0.67 -1.34
C LEU A 64 20.31 -1.64 -0.24
N LEU A 65 19.42 -2.55 0.16
CA LEU A 65 19.71 -3.59 1.15
C LEU A 65 20.45 -4.81 0.56
N GLY A 66 20.66 -4.84 -0.76
CA GLY A 66 21.27 -5.98 -1.47
C GLY A 66 20.35 -7.19 -1.58
N LEU A 67 19.04 -6.96 -1.61
CA LEU A 67 18.00 -8.00 -1.76
C LEU A 67 17.64 -8.22 -3.23
N GLY A 68 16.94 -9.34 -3.53
CA GLY A 68 16.48 -9.70 -4.85
C GLY A 68 15.28 -8.90 -5.34
N TYR A 69 14.82 -9.27 -6.54
CA TYR A 69 13.62 -8.75 -7.17
C TYR A 69 12.57 -9.88 -7.31
N PRO A 70 11.27 -9.61 -7.12
CA PRO A 70 10.64 -8.33 -6.71
C PRO A 70 10.93 -7.95 -5.25
N GLY A 71 11.17 -6.66 -5.01
CA GLY A 71 11.64 -6.16 -3.72
C GLY A 71 10.63 -6.27 -2.57
N GLY A 72 9.34 -6.12 -2.87
CA GLY A 72 8.28 -6.18 -1.86
C GLY A 72 8.33 -7.45 -1.00
N PRO A 73 8.26 -8.66 -1.57
CA PRO A 73 8.36 -9.91 -0.83
C PRO A 73 9.67 -10.07 -0.05
N GLU A 74 10.79 -9.62 -0.62
CA GLU A 74 12.11 -9.74 0.02
C GLU A 74 12.23 -8.80 1.23
N ILE A 75 11.74 -7.56 1.13
CA ILE A 75 11.66 -6.62 2.26
C ILE A 75 10.79 -7.22 3.38
N SER A 76 9.60 -7.75 3.05
CA SER A 76 8.69 -8.33 4.05
C SER A 76 9.30 -9.53 4.76
N LYS A 77 9.96 -10.45 4.02
CA LYS A 77 10.67 -11.58 4.63
C LYS A 77 11.80 -11.14 5.57
N LEU A 78 12.52 -10.08 5.20
CA LEU A 78 13.58 -9.54 6.03
C LEU A 78 13.02 -8.82 7.27
N ALA A 79 11.96 -8.04 7.10
CA ALA A 79 11.26 -7.34 8.16
C ALA A 79 10.67 -8.29 9.22
N GLU A 80 10.16 -9.46 8.81
CA GLU A 80 9.63 -10.48 9.72
C GLU A 80 10.71 -11.04 10.68
N LYS A 81 11.99 -10.93 10.36
CA LYS A 81 13.09 -11.34 11.25
C LYS A 81 13.37 -10.34 12.36
N TYR A 82 12.89 -9.12 12.23
CA TYR A 82 13.06 -8.08 13.24
C TYR A 82 11.97 -8.17 14.30
N LEU A 83 12.40 -8.26 15.57
CA LEU A 83 11.51 -8.21 16.72
C LEU A 83 11.62 -6.83 17.36
N PRO A 84 10.56 -5.97 17.27
CA PRO A 84 10.61 -4.64 17.86
C PRO A 84 10.74 -4.70 19.39
N PRO A 85 11.41 -3.73 20.04
CA PRO A 85 11.72 -3.74 21.47
C PRO A 85 10.52 -3.86 22.43
N GLN A 86 9.31 -3.57 21.95
CA GLN A 86 8.06 -3.70 22.72
C GLN A 86 7.43 -5.11 22.62
N SER A 87 8.06 -6.04 21.92
CA SER A 87 7.65 -7.44 21.92
C SER A 87 7.95 -8.05 23.29
N PRO A 88 7.00 -8.74 23.97
CA PRO A 88 7.20 -9.35 25.29
C PRO A 88 8.40 -10.31 25.37
N LEU A 89 8.87 -10.81 24.23
CA LEU A 89 9.98 -11.75 24.13
C LEU A 89 11.37 -11.10 24.24
N LEU A 90 11.49 -9.76 24.11
CA LEU A 90 12.79 -9.07 24.04
C LEU A 90 13.09 -8.11 25.20
N SER A 91 12.19 -7.94 26.18
CA SER A 91 12.40 -7.03 27.31
C SER A 91 13.58 -7.42 28.22
N LYS A 92 14.18 -8.60 28.02
CA LYS A 92 15.29 -9.12 28.88
C LYS A 92 16.70 -9.03 28.28
N GLU A 93 16.91 -8.75 27.00
CA GLU A 93 18.21 -8.97 26.37
C GLU A 93 18.90 -7.77 25.68
N ARG A 94 18.25 -6.62 25.53
CA ARG A 94 18.88 -5.48 24.84
C ARG A 94 19.15 -4.30 25.75
N GLY A 95 20.46 -4.10 26.00
CA GLY A 95 20.96 -2.87 26.62
C GLY A 95 20.54 -1.63 25.80
N ASN A 96 20.24 -0.57 26.53
CA ASN A 96 19.69 0.72 26.09
C ASN A 96 20.64 1.46 25.11
N LYS A 97 20.68 1.06 23.83
CA LYS A 97 21.35 1.85 22.79
C LYS A 97 20.44 3.00 22.38
N LYS A 98 20.84 4.22 22.71
CA LYS A 98 20.20 5.45 22.23
C LYS A 98 20.17 5.44 20.69
N ARG A 99 18.98 5.41 20.11
CA ARG A 99 18.78 5.57 18.66
C ARG A 99 19.06 7.04 18.30
N THR A 100 20.06 7.27 17.46
CA THR A 100 20.32 8.60 16.91
C THR A 100 19.54 8.71 15.60
N PRO A 101 18.51 9.57 15.52
CA PRO A 101 17.80 9.77 14.27
C PRO A 101 18.71 10.47 13.24
N PRO A 102 18.53 10.25 11.92
CA PRO A 102 19.30 10.93 10.89
C PRO A 102 19.11 12.44 11.01
N SER A 103 20.23 13.18 11.17
CA SER A 103 20.25 14.62 11.46
C SER A 103 19.92 15.52 10.26
N LEU A 104 19.61 14.98 9.09
CA LEU A 104 19.55 15.71 7.82
C LEU A 104 18.16 15.95 7.24
N LEU A 105 17.08 15.60 7.93
CA LEU A 105 15.76 15.98 7.50
C LEU A 105 15.38 17.31 8.17
N THR A 106 15.35 18.38 7.37
CA THR A 106 14.87 19.69 7.80
C THR A 106 13.48 19.58 8.40
N LYS A 107 13.20 20.39 9.41
CA LYS A 107 11.99 20.36 10.26
C LYS A 107 10.64 20.46 9.52
N GLU A 108 10.64 20.69 8.21
CA GLU A 108 9.44 21.13 7.48
C GLU A 108 8.74 20.05 6.63
N GLU A 109 9.36 18.89 6.33
CA GLU A 109 8.77 17.91 5.42
C GLU A 109 8.50 16.52 6.01
N GLY A 110 8.89 16.22 7.20
CA GLY A 110 8.79 14.92 7.80
C GLY A 110 7.85 14.88 8.99
N GLY A 111 6.59 14.50 8.77
CA GLY A 111 5.72 14.10 9.88
C GLY A 111 6.33 12.93 10.64
N ARG A 112 7.20 13.23 11.62
CA ARG A 112 7.71 12.22 12.55
C ARG A 112 6.53 11.64 13.32
N ARG A 113 6.48 10.31 13.49
CA ARG A 113 5.69 9.74 14.57
C ARG A 113 6.18 10.34 15.89
N GLY A 114 5.26 10.71 16.75
CA GLY A 114 5.58 10.94 18.16
C GLY A 114 6.15 9.69 18.86
N ASP A 115 6.18 8.54 18.19
CA ASP A 115 6.66 7.23 18.66
C ASP A 115 8.10 6.89 18.23
N GLY A 116 8.81 7.77 17.52
CA GLY A 116 10.26 7.64 17.25
C GLY A 116 10.67 6.69 16.12
N GLY A 117 9.82 6.41 15.12
CA GLY A 117 10.19 5.58 13.96
C GLY A 117 11.40 6.14 13.19
N LEU A 118 12.22 5.26 12.57
CA LEU A 118 13.49 5.62 11.91
C LEU A 118 13.28 6.48 10.65
N PHE A 119 12.18 6.28 9.90
CA PHE A 119 12.00 6.91 8.61
C PHE A 119 10.80 7.86 8.59
N PRO A 120 10.81 8.88 7.72
CA PRO A 120 9.69 9.80 7.58
C PRO A 120 8.44 9.10 7.03
N ARG A 121 7.29 9.71 7.23
CA ARG A 121 5.99 9.33 6.63
C ARG A 121 5.55 10.45 5.70
N PRO A 122 6.07 10.50 4.45
CA PRO A 122 5.83 11.63 3.56
C PRO A 122 4.33 11.86 3.37
N MET A 123 3.93 13.12 3.35
CA MET A 123 2.55 13.57 3.13
C MET A 123 1.47 12.95 4.04
N ILE A 124 1.81 12.23 5.11
CA ILE A 124 0.82 11.55 5.98
C ILE A 124 -0.23 12.52 6.53
N ASN A 125 0.17 13.77 6.80
CA ASN A 125 -0.68 14.81 7.35
C ASN A 125 -1.13 15.85 6.30
N SER A 126 -0.74 15.72 5.02
CA SER A 126 -1.18 16.68 3.98
C SER A 126 -2.71 16.69 3.85
N PRO A 127 -3.31 17.84 3.49
CA PRO A 127 -4.77 17.97 3.44
C PRO A 127 -5.43 17.14 2.35
N ASP A 128 -4.69 16.81 1.30
CA ASP A 128 -5.12 15.99 0.17
C ASP A 128 -5.05 14.47 0.47
N LEU A 129 -5.34 13.65 -0.53
CA LEU A 129 -5.24 12.18 -0.50
C LEU A 129 -4.10 11.64 -1.35
N ASN A 130 -3.20 12.52 -1.82
CA ASN A 130 -2.04 12.12 -2.60
C ASN A 130 -0.98 11.44 -1.75
N PHE A 131 -0.11 10.68 -2.41
CA PHE A 131 0.99 9.94 -1.80
C PHE A 131 2.33 10.46 -2.32
N SER A 132 3.41 10.16 -1.59
CA SER A 132 4.79 10.35 -2.01
C SER A 132 5.67 9.32 -1.30
N PHE A 133 6.56 8.68 -2.03
CA PHE A 133 7.47 7.66 -1.48
C PHE A 133 8.93 7.84 -1.89
N SER A 134 9.26 8.74 -2.84
CA SER A 134 10.64 8.96 -3.29
C SER A 134 11.57 9.41 -2.15
N GLY A 135 11.07 10.21 -1.22
CA GLY A 135 11.80 10.66 -0.04
C GLY A 135 12.19 9.52 0.91
N LEU A 136 11.40 8.44 0.97
CA LEU A 136 11.72 7.27 1.80
C LEU A 136 12.98 6.55 1.32
N LYS A 137 13.13 6.33 0.00
CA LYS A 137 14.36 5.75 -0.57
C LYS A 137 15.58 6.56 -0.17
N THR A 138 15.52 7.88 -0.27
CA THR A 138 16.62 8.79 0.08
C THR A 138 16.94 8.73 1.56
N ALA A 139 15.92 8.68 2.42
CA ALA A 139 16.10 8.55 3.86
C ALA A 139 16.81 7.23 4.23
N VAL A 140 16.41 6.10 3.62
CA VAL A 140 17.06 4.81 3.82
C VAL A 140 18.50 4.83 3.33
N LEU A 141 18.77 5.43 2.14
CA LEU A 141 20.13 5.54 1.59
C LEU A 141 21.06 6.29 2.55
N TYR A 142 20.64 7.44 3.07
CA TYR A 142 21.45 8.22 3.99
C TYR A 142 21.62 7.51 5.33
N TYR A 143 20.57 6.88 5.83
CA TYR A 143 20.67 6.11 7.06
C TYR A 143 21.70 4.98 6.96
N LEU A 144 21.69 4.20 5.87
CA LEU A 144 22.66 3.11 5.65
C LEU A 144 24.08 3.64 5.46
N ARG A 145 24.26 4.78 4.77
CA ARG A 145 25.57 5.43 4.63
C ARG A 145 26.14 5.85 5.98
N ASP A 146 25.30 6.46 6.81
CA ASP A 146 25.73 7.01 8.11
C ASP A 146 25.81 5.91 9.21
N ASN A 147 25.22 4.74 8.95
CA ASN A 147 25.22 3.58 9.85
C ASN A 147 25.56 2.28 9.10
N PRO A 148 26.85 2.06 8.70
CA PRO A 148 27.22 0.89 7.89
C PRO A 148 26.98 -0.46 8.58
N SER A 149 26.92 -0.49 9.92
CA SER A 149 26.64 -1.68 10.74
C SER A 149 25.15 -1.82 11.12
N ALA A 150 24.25 -1.05 10.50
CA ALA A 150 22.83 -1.12 10.81
C ALA A 150 22.26 -2.52 10.55
N ASP A 151 21.37 -2.97 11.44
CA ASP A 151 20.63 -4.21 11.23
C ASP A 151 19.66 -4.03 10.05
N LYS A 152 19.93 -4.71 8.95
CA LYS A 152 19.12 -4.64 7.74
C LYS A 152 17.67 -5.10 7.98
N SER A 153 17.42 -5.96 8.95
CA SER A 153 16.08 -6.41 9.30
C SER A 153 15.29 -5.30 10.00
N GLU A 154 15.95 -4.51 10.85
CA GLU A 154 15.37 -3.30 11.44
C GLU A 154 15.03 -2.26 10.36
N VAL A 155 15.96 -2.01 9.44
CA VAL A 155 15.77 -1.06 8.33
C VAL A 155 14.58 -1.48 7.46
N ALA A 156 14.49 -2.76 7.10
CA ALA A 156 13.40 -3.30 6.30
C ALA A 156 12.05 -3.16 7.03
N TYR A 157 11.99 -3.50 8.31
CA TYR A 157 10.80 -3.36 9.14
C TYR A 157 10.32 -1.91 9.24
N GLU A 158 11.21 -0.99 9.61
CA GLU A 158 10.87 0.43 9.79
C GLU A 158 10.46 1.10 8.46
N PHE A 159 11.09 0.69 7.35
CA PHE A 159 10.67 1.13 6.01
C PHE A 159 9.27 0.62 5.67
N GLU A 160 9.01 -0.69 5.83
CA GLU A 160 7.71 -1.29 5.58
C GLU A 160 6.62 -0.59 6.41
N GLN A 161 6.87 -0.37 7.71
CA GLN A 161 5.94 0.34 8.59
C GLN A 161 5.67 1.76 8.10
N ALA A 162 6.70 2.48 7.63
CA ALA A 162 6.52 3.84 7.12
C ALA A 162 5.59 3.88 5.89
N VAL A 163 5.74 2.93 4.95
CA VAL A 163 4.85 2.81 3.79
C VAL A 163 3.42 2.46 4.22
N VAL A 164 3.27 1.45 5.08
CA VAL A 164 1.96 0.99 5.57
C VAL A 164 1.21 2.11 6.29
N ASP A 165 1.90 2.87 7.15
CA ASP A 165 1.29 3.99 7.88
C ASP A 165 0.70 5.05 6.94
N VAL A 166 1.44 5.43 5.88
CA VAL A 166 0.97 6.42 4.91
C VAL A 166 -0.25 5.89 4.16
N LEU A 167 -0.19 4.64 3.67
CA LEU A 167 -1.30 4.01 2.95
C LEU A 167 -2.57 3.92 3.80
N VAL A 168 -2.43 3.43 5.03
CA VAL A 168 -3.55 3.27 5.97
C VAL A 168 -4.15 4.60 6.37
N LYS A 169 -3.31 5.61 6.67
CA LYS A 169 -3.78 6.93 7.10
C LYS A 169 -4.54 7.67 6.01
N LYS A 170 -4.04 7.64 4.76
CA LYS A 170 -4.73 8.23 3.61
C LYS A 170 -6.03 7.50 3.31
N THR A 171 -6.03 6.16 3.40
CA THR A 171 -7.25 5.36 3.27
C THR A 171 -8.27 5.71 4.36
N GLU A 172 -7.84 5.83 5.63
CA GLU A 172 -8.72 6.26 6.73
C GLU A 172 -9.36 7.63 6.45
N LYS A 173 -8.56 8.59 5.95
CA LYS A 173 -9.04 9.92 5.59
C LYS A 173 -10.09 9.87 4.47
N ALA A 174 -9.87 9.00 3.47
CA ALA A 174 -10.84 8.79 2.38
C ALA A 174 -12.13 8.12 2.88
N LEU A 175 -12.03 7.12 3.77
CA LEU A 175 -13.18 6.45 4.39
C LEU A 175 -14.05 7.46 5.16
N LYS A 176 -13.44 8.31 5.99
CA LYS A 176 -14.15 9.36 6.74
C LYS A 176 -14.87 10.37 5.85
N LYS A 177 -14.24 10.73 4.73
CA LYS A 177 -14.79 11.77 3.84
C LYS A 177 -15.90 11.27 2.92
N HIS A 178 -15.85 10.00 2.51
CA HIS A 178 -16.70 9.48 1.44
C HIS A 178 -17.68 8.38 1.87
N GLU A 179 -17.51 7.83 3.07
CA GLU A 179 -18.38 6.81 3.70
C GLU A 179 -18.80 5.69 2.74
N PRO A 180 -17.83 5.01 2.06
CA PRO A 180 -18.15 3.98 1.08
C PRO A 180 -18.72 2.74 1.77
N LYS A 181 -19.56 1.96 1.05
CA LYS A 181 -20.07 0.67 1.54
C LYS A 181 -19.03 -0.45 1.48
N SER A 182 -17.99 -0.28 0.63
CA SER A 182 -16.94 -1.25 0.47
C SER A 182 -15.58 -0.56 0.32
N LEU A 183 -14.55 -1.13 0.97
CA LEU A 183 -13.14 -0.86 0.70
C LEU A 183 -12.56 -2.07 -0.03
N VAL A 184 -12.09 -1.87 -1.25
CA VAL A 184 -11.45 -2.92 -2.08
C VAL A 184 -9.97 -2.61 -2.19
N VAL A 185 -9.10 -3.60 -2.01
CA VAL A 185 -7.64 -3.43 -2.06
C VAL A 185 -7.06 -4.38 -3.10
N GLY A 186 -6.31 -3.83 -4.06
CA GLY A 186 -5.72 -4.59 -5.16
C GLY A 186 -4.34 -4.10 -5.56
N GLY A 187 -3.68 -4.88 -6.44
CA GLY A 187 -2.31 -4.66 -6.89
C GLY A 187 -1.28 -5.49 -6.11
N GLY A 188 -0.05 -5.60 -6.61
CA GLY A 188 0.98 -6.48 -6.05
C GLY A 188 1.30 -6.22 -4.57
N VAL A 189 1.33 -4.94 -4.15
CA VAL A 189 1.58 -4.58 -2.74
C VAL A 189 0.42 -4.96 -1.83
N ALA A 190 -0.79 -5.21 -2.35
CA ALA A 190 -1.90 -5.75 -1.58
C ALA A 190 -1.63 -7.18 -1.02
N ALA A 191 -0.58 -7.85 -1.49
CA ALA A 191 -0.10 -9.11 -0.90
C ALA A 191 0.65 -8.90 0.42
N ASN A 192 1.13 -7.69 0.71
CA ASN A 192 1.88 -7.38 1.91
C ASN A 192 1.07 -7.65 3.18
N LYS A 193 1.60 -8.49 4.06
CA LYS A 193 0.93 -8.97 5.27
C LYS A 193 0.67 -7.86 6.30
N SER A 194 1.66 -6.98 6.50
CA SER A 194 1.55 -5.85 7.42
C SER A 194 0.46 -4.88 6.96
N LEU A 195 0.36 -4.59 5.65
CA LEU A 195 -0.70 -3.76 5.09
C LEU A 195 -2.08 -4.39 5.29
N ARG A 196 -2.24 -5.69 5.01
CA ARG A 196 -3.51 -6.41 5.20
C ARG A 196 -3.98 -6.33 6.65
N GLN A 197 -3.11 -6.68 7.60
CA GLN A 197 -3.42 -6.62 9.03
C GLN A 197 -3.79 -5.20 9.50
N ALA A 198 -3.07 -4.19 9.01
CA ALA A 198 -3.36 -2.80 9.35
C ALA A 198 -4.71 -2.33 8.80
N LEU A 199 -5.08 -2.74 7.58
CA LEU A 199 -6.39 -2.44 6.99
C LEU A 199 -7.53 -3.21 7.67
N GLU A 200 -7.32 -4.47 8.06
CA GLU A 200 -8.28 -5.24 8.86
C GLU A 200 -8.52 -4.59 10.23
N LYS A 201 -7.46 -4.07 10.86
CA LYS A 201 -7.58 -3.30 12.11
C LYS A 201 -8.31 -1.98 11.88
N LEU A 202 -8.00 -1.28 10.78
CA LEU A 202 -8.65 -0.02 10.45
C LEU A 202 -10.15 -0.19 10.25
N ILE A 203 -10.56 -1.20 9.46
CA ILE A 203 -11.97 -1.36 9.06
C ILE A 203 -12.90 -1.65 10.25
N LYS A 204 -12.37 -2.21 11.35
CA LYS A 204 -13.15 -2.42 12.59
C LYS A 204 -13.72 -1.11 13.15
N LYS A 205 -13.12 0.04 12.83
CA LYS A 205 -13.61 1.37 13.22
C LYS A 205 -14.74 1.88 12.31
N TYR A 206 -15.01 1.18 11.19
CA TYR A 206 -15.98 1.57 10.15
C TYR A 206 -16.98 0.43 9.88
N PRO A 207 -17.89 0.11 10.79
CA PRO A 207 -18.76 -1.07 10.70
C PRO A 207 -19.74 -1.04 9.51
N SER A 208 -19.99 0.15 8.94
CA SER A 208 -20.79 0.31 7.74
C SER A 208 -20.06 -0.01 6.43
N THR A 209 -18.73 -0.14 6.48
CA THR A 209 -17.87 -0.42 5.32
C THR A 209 -17.31 -1.83 5.39
N LYS A 210 -17.52 -2.65 4.36
CA LYS A 210 -16.91 -3.99 4.25
C LYS A 210 -15.57 -3.93 3.55
N LEU A 211 -14.57 -4.66 4.07
CA LEU A 211 -13.25 -4.79 3.45
C LEU A 211 -13.21 -6.00 2.51
N PHE A 212 -12.66 -5.80 1.32
CA PHE A 212 -12.39 -6.83 0.32
C PHE A 212 -10.93 -6.77 -0.09
N LEU A 213 -10.17 -7.77 0.32
CA LEU A 213 -8.76 -7.93 -0.07
C LEU A 213 -8.70 -8.89 -1.26
N SER A 214 -7.93 -8.52 -2.30
CA SER A 214 -7.69 -9.43 -3.42
C SER A 214 -7.08 -10.74 -2.93
N PRO A 215 -7.55 -11.92 -3.42
CA PRO A 215 -6.86 -13.18 -3.22
C PRO A 215 -5.39 -13.06 -3.64
N LEU A 216 -4.48 -13.73 -2.95
CA LEU A 216 -3.03 -13.63 -3.25
C LEU A 216 -2.72 -14.02 -4.70
N SER A 217 -3.42 -15.00 -5.23
CA SER A 217 -3.31 -15.45 -6.63
C SER A 217 -3.74 -14.41 -7.67
N LEU A 218 -4.48 -13.35 -7.26
CA LEU A 218 -4.98 -12.29 -8.14
C LEU A 218 -4.36 -10.92 -7.83
N THR A 219 -3.34 -10.84 -6.98
CA THR A 219 -2.66 -9.57 -6.69
C THR A 219 -1.70 -9.12 -7.79
N GLY A 220 -1.14 -10.07 -8.57
CA GLY A 220 -0.33 -9.79 -9.75
C GLY A 220 -1.17 -9.57 -11.01
N ASP A 221 -0.49 -9.34 -12.13
CA ASP A 221 -1.14 -9.20 -13.43
C ASP A 221 -1.85 -10.51 -13.82
N ASN A 222 -3.11 -10.39 -14.23
CA ASN A 222 -3.93 -11.54 -14.60
C ASN A 222 -5.01 -11.15 -15.61
N ALA A 223 -5.47 -12.11 -16.41
CA ALA A 223 -6.48 -11.87 -17.44
C ALA A 223 -7.85 -11.45 -16.88
N ALA A 224 -8.20 -11.86 -15.64
CA ALA A 224 -9.50 -11.53 -15.05
C ALA A 224 -9.66 -10.01 -14.81
N MET A 225 -8.57 -9.31 -14.47
CA MET A 225 -8.57 -7.86 -14.28
C MET A 225 -8.88 -7.08 -15.58
N ILE A 226 -8.65 -7.69 -16.73
CA ILE A 226 -8.99 -7.12 -18.04
C ILE A 226 -10.39 -7.57 -18.48
N ALA A 227 -10.74 -8.84 -18.29
CA ALA A 227 -12.02 -9.41 -18.73
C ALA A 227 -13.23 -8.77 -18.01
N VAL A 228 -13.14 -8.53 -16.70
CA VAL A 228 -14.23 -7.96 -15.91
C VAL A 228 -14.63 -6.54 -16.38
N PRO A 229 -13.73 -5.55 -16.48
CA PRO A 229 -14.09 -4.23 -17.02
C PRO A 229 -14.51 -4.29 -18.50
N ALA A 230 -13.94 -5.17 -19.31
CA ALA A 230 -14.34 -5.39 -20.69
C ALA A 230 -15.81 -5.84 -20.79
N TYR A 231 -16.24 -6.77 -19.94
CA TYR A 231 -17.65 -7.21 -19.86
C TYR A 231 -18.60 -6.04 -19.60
N PHE A 232 -18.29 -5.19 -18.60
CA PHE A 232 -19.15 -4.04 -18.29
C PHE A 232 -19.14 -2.99 -19.41
N ARG A 233 -18.01 -2.76 -20.08
CA ARG A 233 -17.91 -1.86 -21.24
C ARG A 233 -18.74 -2.39 -22.40
N ALA A 234 -18.68 -3.68 -22.71
CA ALA A 234 -19.46 -4.32 -23.76
C ALA A 234 -20.96 -4.21 -23.48
N ARG A 235 -21.42 -4.49 -22.24
CA ARG A 235 -22.81 -4.29 -21.84
C ARG A 235 -23.28 -2.86 -22.01
N ALA A 236 -22.41 -1.89 -21.76
CA ALA A 236 -22.69 -0.47 -21.94
C ALA A 236 -22.51 0.00 -23.40
N LYS A 237 -22.27 -0.92 -24.34
CA LYS A 237 -21.97 -0.65 -25.77
C LYS A 237 -20.82 0.35 -25.98
N LYS A 238 -19.88 0.38 -25.03
CA LYS A 238 -18.68 1.24 -25.09
C LYS A 238 -17.52 0.48 -25.75
N PHE A 239 -17.55 0.37 -27.05
CA PHE A 239 -16.48 -0.25 -27.83
C PHE A 239 -15.44 0.77 -28.24
N ALA A 240 -14.20 0.31 -28.41
CA ALA A 240 -13.11 1.15 -28.94
C ALA A 240 -13.38 1.49 -30.41
N LYS A 241 -13.01 2.70 -30.81
CA LYS A 241 -13.00 3.13 -32.21
C LYS A 241 -11.67 2.71 -32.84
N HIS A 242 -11.71 2.24 -34.07
CA HIS A 242 -10.48 1.93 -34.82
C HIS A 242 -9.87 3.20 -35.43
N PRO A 243 -8.52 3.20 -35.57
CA PRO A 243 -7.54 2.21 -35.16
C PRO A 243 -7.25 2.26 -33.65
N LEU A 244 -6.97 1.08 -33.06
CA LEU A 244 -6.52 0.97 -31.67
C LEU A 244 -5.04 1.36 -31.57
N LYS A 245 -4.71 2.24 -30.64
CA LYS A 245 -3.32 2.57 -30.29
C LYS A 245 -3.08 2.23 -28.83
N ALA A 246 -1.99 1.53 -28.56
CA ALA A 246 -1.53 1.30 -27.21
C ALA A 246 -1.06 2.63 -26.59
N ASN A 247 -1.48 2.90 -25.36
CA ASN A 247 -1.03 4.06 -24.59
C ASN A 247 -0.79 3.62 -23.13
N GLY A 248 0.48 3.48 -22.78
CA GLY A 248 0.90 3.06 -21.43
C GLY A 248 0.60 4.09 -20.34
N ASN A 249 0.31 5.35 -20.71
CA ASN A 249 0.04 6.44 -19.77
C ASN A 249 -1.46 6.80 -19.70
N LEU A 250 -2.34 5.88 -20.11
CA LEU A 250 -3.77 6.12 -20.08
C LEU A 250 -4.26 6.21 -18.64
N LYS A 251 -4.83 7.34 -18.25
CA LYS A 251 -5.43 7.53 -16.92
C LYS A 251 -6.90 7.10 -16.89
N LEU A 252 -7.38 6.73 -15.72
CA LEU A 252 -8.81 6.48 -15.46
C LEU A 252 -9.58 7.82 -15.60
N ASN A 253 -10.56 7.88 -16.51
CA ASN A 253 -11.46 9.01 -16.72
C ASN A 253 -12.90 8.64 -16.33
#